data_6817f276a49e9b41a694f7faaf1b84b0
#
_entry.id   6817f276a49e9b41a694f7faaf1b84b0
#
_cell.length_a   1.000
_cell.length_b   1.000
_cell.length_c   1.000
_cell.angle_alpha   90.00
_cell.angle_beta   90.00
_cell.angle_gamma   90.00
#
_symmetry.space_group_name_H-M   'P 1'
#
loop_
_entity.id
_entity.type
_entity.pdbx_description
1 polymer ?
#
loop_
_entity_poly.entity_id
_entity_poly.type
_entity_poly.pdbx_seq_one_letter_code
_entity_poly.pdbx_strand_id
1 'polypeptide(L)'
;MLQKVVREGLTFDDVLLVPARSEVLPKEVDLSIQLTPVIKLNIPLMSAAMDTVTDSRMAIAMAREGGLGIIHKNMSIAEQAAQVDKVKRSEHGVITDPFFLSPDHLIQDAENLMARYRISGVPITRDGKLVGILTNRDLRFETDYIRKISEVMTSENLITAPVGTSLEQAKQILAKHRIEKLPIVDENGMLRGLITIKDIEKSTKYPNSAKDAKGRLLCGAAVGVTHDVFDRIEALLDAKVDVISIDTAHGHSVGVLRQVEAIRKRFPDIQLFAGNVATAAATHDLISAGVDCVKVGIVPGSICTTRVVAGIGVPQVTAVADCAEEADKHGIRVIADGGIKYSGDIVKALAAGGSCVMLGSMLAGTDEAPGATEIYQGRSYKVYRGMGSLGAMEHGSKARYFQEDAKKLVPEGVEGRVPYKGILADTIFQMVGGIRSGMGYCGAKNIDDLRKNSEFIKITGAGLAESHPHDISITKEAPNYSRNS
;
A
#
# COMPACT_ATOMS: atom_id res chain seq x y z
N MET A 1 40.86 7.74 17.53
CA MET A 1 39.44 8.16 17.35
C MET A 1 39.01 8.02 15.88
N LEU A 2 39.82 8.43 14.89
CA LEU A 2 39.52 8.28 13.45
C LEU A 2 39.35 6.81 13.00
N GLN A 3 39.94 5.84 13.68
CA GLN A 3 39.77 4.40 13.40
C GLN A 3 38.32 3.87 13.57
N LYS A 4 37.43 4.64 14.19
CA LYS A 4 36.01 4.31 14.32
C LYS A 4 35.17 4.77 13.11
N VAL A 5 35.72 5.61 12.22
CA VAL A 5 35.08 6.00 10.97
C VAL A 5 35.41 4.91 9.94
N VAL A 6 34.47 4.01 9.69
CA VAL A 6 34.69 2.81 8.86
C VAL A 6 34.60 3.12 7.36
N ARG A 7 33.76 4.08 6.98
CA ARG A 7 33.57 4.48 5.58
C ARG A 7 32.71 5.75 5.44
N GLU A 8 32.66 6.28 4.24
CA GLU A 8 31.72 7.34 3.85
C GLU A 8 30.34 6.75 3.53
N GLY A 9 29.28 7.44 3.97
CA GLY A 9 27.90 7.10 3.63
C GLY A 9 27.32 8.08 2.62
N LEU A 10 26.50 7.58 1.66
CA LEU A 10 25.94 8.36 0.56
C LEU A 10 24.42 8.46 0.67
N THR A 11 23.89 9.67 0.50
CA THR A 11 22.47 9.98 0.33
C THR A 11 22.11 10.03 -1.16
N PHE A 12 20.80 10.21 -1.48
CA PHE A 12 20.39 10.43 -2.87
C PHE A 12 20.94 11.73 -3.48
N ASP A 13 21.29 12.71 -2.65
CA ASP A 13 21.85 13.98 -3.10
C ASP A 13 23.35 13.89 -3.42
N ASP A 14 24.03 12.84 -2.99
CA ASP A 14 25.47 12.64 -3.18
C ASP A 14 25.81 11.91 -4.48
N VAL A 15 24.81 11.37 -5.19
CA VAL A 15 25.01 10.53 -6.37
C VAL A 15 24.07 10.86 -7.52
N LEU A 16 24.53 10.59 -8.74
CA LEU A 16 23.69 10.50 -9.94
C LEU A 16 23.92 9.14 -10.61
N LEU A 17 22.93 8.66 -11.38
CA LEU A 17 23.08 7.50 -12.24
C LEU A 17 23.79 7.92 -13.55
N VAL A 18 24.73 7.10 -13.99
CA VAL A 18 25.44 7.31 -15.26
C VAL A 18 24.54 6.81 -16.40
N PRO A 19 24.28 7.66 -17.43
CA PRO A 19 23.53 7.20 -18.60
C PRO A 19 24.28 6.08 -19.33
N ALA A 20 23.53 5.06 -19.78
CA ALA A 20 24.07 3.94 -20.52
C ALA A 20 23.47 3.85 -21.93
N ARG A 21 24.09 3.05 -22.81
CA ARG A 21 23.46 2.71 -24.10
C ARG A 21 22.12 2.07 -23.87
N SER A 22 21.05 2.62 -24.44
CA SER A 22 19.70 2.16 -24.28
C SER A 22 19.11 1.68 -25.60
N GLU A 23 18.46 0.51 -25.53
CA GLU A 23 17.63 -0.04 -26.61
C GLU A 23 16.14 -0.08 -26.17
N VAL A 24 15.82 0.59 -25.04
CA VAL A 24 14.49 0.57 -24.41
C VAL A 24 13.90 1.97 -24.36
N LEU A 25 12.69 2.12 -24.87
CA LEU A 25 11.96 3.37 -24.71
C LEU A 25 11.24 3.39 -23.35
N PRO A 26 11.04 4.56 -22.73
CA PRO A 26 10.36 4.68 -21.43
C PRO A 26 9.00 3.96 -21.37
N LYS A 27 8.23 3.95 -22.47
CA LYS A 27 6.92 3.26 -22.54
C LYS A 27 7.02 1.73 -22.52
N GLU A 28 8.19 1.16 -22.83
CA GLU A 28 8.44 -0.29 -22.93
C GLU A 28 9.00 -0.87 -21.62
N VAL A 29 9.34 -0.01 -20.67
CA VAL A 29 9.88 -0.43 -19.36
C VAL A 29 8.81 -1.15 -18.55
N ASP A 30 9.14 -2.35 -18.05
CA ASP A 30 8.33 -3.09 -17.09
C ASP A 30 8.69 -2.65 -15.66
N LEU A 31 7.70 -2.09 -14.95
CA LEU A 31 7.83 -1.66 -13.55
C LEU A 31 7.35 -2.71 -12.56
N SER A 32 6.84 -3.84 -13.04
CA SER A 32 6.35 -4.89 -12.14
C SER A 32 7.48 -5.52 -11.34
N ILE A 33 7.19 -5.90 -10.10
CA ILE A 33 8.15 -6.54 -9.21
C ILE A 33 7.49 -7.65 -8.39
N GLN A 34 8.13 -8.80 -8.32
CA GLN A 34 7.79 -9.87 -7.39
C GLN A 34 8.52 -9.60 -6.07
N LEU A 35 7.79 -9.14 -5.06
CA LEU A 35 8.38 -8.87 -3.72
C LEU A 35 8.57 -10.13 -2.91
N THR A 36 7.58 -11.03 -2.97
CA THR A 36 7.63 -12.36 -2.35
C THR A 36 7.02 -13.35 -3.32
N PRO A 37 7.11 -14.67 -3.12
CA PRO A 37 6.47 -15.65 -3.99
C PRO A 37 4.97 -15.40 -4.23
N VAL A 38 4.29 -14.70 -3.31
CA VAL A 38 2.84 -14.44 -3.36
C VAL A 38 2.52 -12.99 -3.74
N ILE A 39 3.35 -12.01 -3.35
CA ILE A 39 3.09 -10.59 -3.55
C ILE A 39 3.79 -10.08 -4.80
N LYS A 40 3.00 -9.77 -5.82
CA LYS A 40 3.43 -9.06 -7.04
C LYS A 40 2.84 -7.66 -7.07
N LEU A 41 3.67 -6.65 -7.30
CA LEU A 41 3.24 -5.28 -7.57
C LEU A 41 3.45 -4.95 -9.04
N ASN A 42 2.60 -4.10 -9.61
CA ASN A 42 2.70 -3.64 -10.99
C ASN A 42 3.48 -2.32 -11.11
N ILE A 43 3.69 -1.62 -9.98
CA ILE A 43 4.64 -0.51 -9.83
C ILE A 43 5.41 -0.69 -8.51
N PRO A 44 6.68 -0.29 -8.42
CA PRO A 44 7.53 -0.52 -7.25
C PRO A 44 7.30 0.52 -6.14
N LEU A 45 6.05 0.87 -5.84
CA LEU A 45 5.69 1.92 -4.91
C LEU A 45 4.76 1.43 -3.80
N MET A 46 5.04 1.86 -2.57
CA MET A 46 4.21 1.60 -1.40
C MET A 46 3.91 2.88 -0.63
N SER A 47 2.73 2.98 0.00
CA SER A 47 2.44 4.06 0.94
C SER A 47 2.78 3.65 2.37
N ALA A 48 3.41 4.58 3.11
CA ALA A 48 3.94 4.35 4.45
C ALA A 48 2.84 4.19 5.50
N ALA A 49 3.12 3.33 6.49
CA ALA A 49 2.22 3.04 7.61
C ALA A 49 2.19 4.19 8.64
N MET A 50 1.77 5.38 8.21
CA MET A 50 1.69 6.58 9.03
C MET A 50 0.24 7.08 9.11
N ASP A 51 -0.15 7.57 10.27
CA ASP A 51 -1.53 7.99 10.55
C ASP A 51 -2.01 9.23 9.78
N THR A 52 -1.10 9.93 9.11
CA THR A 52 -1.39 11.01 8.16
C THR A 52 -1.13 10.62 6.70
N VAL A 53 -0.85 9.34 6.40
CA VAL A 53 -0.55 8.87 5.04
C VAL A 53 -1.49 7.76 4.59
N THR A 54 -1.61 6.64 5.35
CA THR A 54 -2.28 5.44 4.85
C THR A 54 -3.39 4.94 5.76
N ASP A 55 -4.62 5.20 5.37
CA ASP A 55 -5.84 4.51 5.77
C ASP A 55 -6.38 3.66 4.59
N SER A 56 -7.64 3.18 4.68
CA SER A 56 -8.27 2.43 3.60
C SER A 56 -8.41 3.20 2.29
N ARG A 57 -8.60 4.54 2.33
CA ARG A 57 -8.73 5.37 1.11
C ARG A 57 -7.43 5.37 0.32
N MET A 58 -6.32 5.66 1.00
CA MET A 58 -4.98 5.62 0.41
C MET A 58 -4.61 4.21 -0.05
N ALA A 59 -4.88 3.18 0.75
CA ALA A 59 -4.56 1.80 0.39
C ALA A 59 -5.32 1.33 -0.87
N ILE A 60 -6.61 1.69 -1.00
CA ILE A 60 -7.40 1.42 -2.20
C ILE A 60 -6.79 2.13 -3.42
N ALA A 61 -6.48 3.42 -3.30
CA ALA A 61 -5.94 4.20 -4.40
C ALA A 61 -4.56 3.69 -4.84
N MET A 62 -3.66 3.38 -3.88
CA MET A 62 -2.35 2.79 -4.19
C MET A 62 -2.46 1.44 -4.90
N ALA A 63 -3.34 0.56 -4.43
CA ALA A 63 -3.53 -0.74 -5.06
C ALA A 63 -4.14 -0.61 -6.48
N ARG A 64 -5.02 0.36 -6.73
CA ARG A 64 -5.57 0.67 -8.06
C ARG A 64 -4.51 1.12 -9.05
N GLU A 65 -3.53 1.87 -8.60
CA GLU A 65 -2.37 2.28 -9.42
C GLU A 65 -1.34 1.16 -9.59
N GLY A 66 -1.49 0.04 -8.89
CA GLY A 66 -0.60 -1.12 -9.00
C GLY A 66 0.45 -1.25 -7.89
N GLY A 67 0.40 -0.39 -6.90
CA GLY A 67 1.26 -0.41 -5.71
C GLY A 67 0.62 -1.13 -4.51
N LEU A 68 1.12 -0.86 -3.30
CA LEU A 68 0.62 -1.44 -2.05
C LEU A 68 0.51 -0.38 -0.96
N GLY A 69 -0.64 -0.28 -0.30
CA GLY A 69 -0.81 0.53 0.90
C GLY A 69 -0.62 -0.29 2.16
N ILE A 70 0.16 0.25 3.12
CA ILE A 70 0.32 -0.35 4.45
C ILE A 70 -0.48 0.48 5.46
N ILE A 71 -1.61 -0.05 5.93
CA ILE A 71 -2.49 0.63 6.89
C ILE A 71 -1.78 0.78 8.23
N HIS A 72 -1.81 1.99 8.80
CA HIS A 72 -1.15 2.29 10.06
C HIS A 72 -1.82 1.62 11.26
N LYS A 73 -1.07 1.47 12.37
CA LYS A 73 -1.54 0.82 13.59
C LYS A 73 -2.07 1.76 14.69
N ASN A 74 -2.03 3.09 14.47
CA ASN A 74 -2.51 4.09 15.44
C ASN A 74 -4.04 4.13 15.49
N MET A 75 -4.64 3.01 15.80
CA MET A 75 -6.07 2.78 15.97
C MET A 75 -6.30 1.46 16.70
N SER A 76 -7.50 1.21 17.17
CA SER A 76 -7.88 -0.07 17.80
C SER A 76 -7.74 -1.24 16.81
N ILE A 77 -7.64 -2.45 17.32
CA ILE A 77 -7.59 -3.69 16.53
C ILE A 77 -8.81 -3.78 15.60
N ALA A 78 -10.01 -3.54 16.14
CA ALA A 78 -11.24 -3.60 15.38
C ALA A 78 -11.32 -2.55 14.26
N GLU A 79 -10.85 -1.33 14.50
CA GLU A 79 -10.79 -0.27 13.49
C GLU A 79 -9.81 -0.61 12.38
N GLN A 80 -8.61 -1.11 12.70
CA GLN A 80 -7.62 -1.49 11.70
C GLN A 80 -8.12 -2.65 10.83
N ALA A 81 -8.72 -3.67 11.43
CA ALA A 81 -9.35 -4.78 10.70
C ALA A 81 -10.49 -4.29 9.79
N ALA A 82 -11.31 -3.34 10.26
CA ALA A 82 -12.37 -2.72 9.45
C ALA A 82 -11.80 -1.91 8.27
N GLN A 83 -10.63 -1.26 8.43
CA GLN A 83 -9.95 -0.58 7.32
C GLN A 83 -9.46 -1.58 6.26
N VAL A 84 -8.87 -2.71 6.69
CA VAL A 84 -8.47 -3.80 5.77
C VAL A 84 -9.69 -4.37 5.05
N ASP A 85 -10.76 -4.69 5.76
CA ASP A 85 -12.01 -5.21 5.17
C ASP A 85 -12.57 -4.26 4.09
N LYS A 86 -12.53 -2.94 4.32
CA LYS A 86 -12.92 -1.93 3.30
C LYS A 86 -12.08 -2.04 2.03
N VAL A 87 -10.76 -2.23 2.14
CA VAL A 87 -9.90 -2.42 0.97
C VAL A 87 -10.26 -3.70 0.25
N LYS A 88 -10.35 -4.82 0.96
CA LYS A 88 -10.63 -6.14 0.39
C LYS A 88 -12.02 -6.22 -0.27
N ARG A 89 -12.98 -5.41 0.18
CA ARG A 89 -14.33 -5.31 -0.40
C ARG A 89 -14.48 -4.22 -1.46
N SER A 90 -13.46 -3.37 -1.68
CA SER A 90 -13.58 -2.24 -2.61
C SER A 90 -13.63 -2.68 -4.08
N GLU A 91 -12.96 -3.76 -4.42
CA GLU A 91 -12.97 -4.36 -5.76
C GLU A 91 -12.91 -5.88 -5.68
N HIS A 92 -13.72 -6.49 -6.52
CA HIS A 92 -13.73 -7.93 -6.73
C HIS A 92 -13.74 -8.19 -8.24
N GLY A 93 -13.01 -9.20 -8.71
CA GLY A 93 -13.26 -9.73 -10.04
C GLY A 93 -14.58 -10.52 -10.03
N VAL A 94 -14.58 -11.63 -9.30
CA VAL A 94 -15.78 -12.37 -8.90
C VAL A 94 -15.86 -12.30 -7.39
N ILE A 95 -16.96 -11.80 -6.83
CA ILE A 95 -17.21 -11.83 -5.38
C ILE A 95 -17.45 -13.30 -5.03
N THR A 96 -16.44 -13.97 -4.47
CA THR A 96 -16.51 -15.42 -4.16
C THR A 96 -17.27 -15.76 -2.87
N ASP A 97 -17.58 -14.75 -2.07
CA ASP A 97 -18.38 -14.86 -0.83
C ASP A 97 -19.35 -13.69 -0.77
N PRO A 98 -20.38 -13.67 -1.63
CA PRO A 98 -21.34 -12.57 -1.65
C PRO A 98 -22.24 -12.62 -0.42
N PHE A 99 -22.61 -11.45 0.08
CA PHE A 99 -23.72 -11.38 1.03
C PHE A 99 -24.97 -11.99 0.42
N PHE A 100 -25.69 -12.76 1.19
CA PHE A 100 -26.97 -13.33 0.81
C PHE A 100 -27.97 -13.25 1.96
N LEU A 101 -29.25 -13.31 1.64
CA LEU A 101 -30.34 -13.38 2.61
C LEU A 101 -31.27 -14.56 2.27
N SER A 102 -32.07 -14.96 3.24
CA SER A 102 -33.12 -15.93 3.04
C SER A 102 -34.38 -15.24 2.48
N PRO A 103 -35.23 -15.94 1.69
CA PRO A 103 -36.54 -15.42 1.27
C PRO A 103 -37.47 -15.07 2.44
N ASP A 104 -37.23 -15.65 3.62
CA ASP A 104 -38.03 -15.41 4.82
C ASP A 104 -37.60 -14.20 5.65
N HIS A 105 -36.45 -13.57 5.35
CA HIS A 105 -36.07 -12.28 5.93
C HIS A 105 -37.00 -11.15 5.47
N LEU A 106 -37.00 -10.05 6.24
CA LEU A 106 -37.79 -8.86 5.91
C LEU A 106 -37.03 -7.96 4.93
N ILE A 107 -37.77 -7.15 4.18
CA ILE A 107 -37.19 -6.11 3.30
C ILE A 107 -36.29 -5.17 4.12
N GLN A 108 -36.67 -4.86 5.37
CA GLN A 108 -35.85 -4.05 6.28
C GLN A 108 -34.46 -4.63 6.52
N ASP A 109 -34.33 -5.94 6.62
CA ASP A 109 -33.04 -6.62 6.79
C ASP A 109 -32.17 -6.43 5.56
N ALA A 110 -32.78 -6.51 4.38
CA ALA A 110 -32.08 -6.27 3.12
C ALA A 110 -31.64 -4.79 2.98
N GLU A 111 -32.49 -3.83 3.32
CA GLU A 111 -32.12 -2.42 3.30
C GLU A 111 -30.97 -2.11 4.26
N ASN A 112 -31.06 -2.60 5.50
CA ASN A 112 -29.99 -2.43 6.49
C ASN A 112 -28.66 -3.00 5.99
N LEU A 113 -28.70 -4.21 5.40
CA LEU A 113 -27.51 -4.84 4.83
C LEU A 113 -26.96 -4.02 3.66
N MET A 114 -27.84 -3.62 2.73
CA MET A 114 -27.44 -2.85 1.55
C MET A 114 -26.91 -1.47 1.91
N ALA A 115 -27.50 -0.77 2.86
CA ALA A 115 -27.03 0.52 3.37
C ALA A 115 -25.66 0.39 4.08
N ARG A 116 -25.55 -0.60 4.99
CA ARG A 116 -24.31 -0.84 5.75
C ARG A 116 -23.11 -1.10 4.86
N TYR A 117 -23.29 -1.89 3.80
CA TYR A 117 -22.20 -2.31 2.91
C TYR A 117 -22.18 -1.55 1.59
N ARG A 118 -23.08 -0.56 1.41
CA ARG A 118 -23.21 0.27 0.19
C ARG A 118 -23.33 -0.55 -1.08
N ILE A 119 -24.07 -1.65 -1.01
CA ILE A 119 -24.36 -2.53 -2.14
C ILE A 119 -25.79 -2.27 -2.65
N SER A 120 -26.01 -2.48 -3.94
CA SER A 120 -27.27 -2.17 -4.63
C SER A 120 -28.15 -3.40 -4.89
N GLY A 121 -27.86 -4.53 -4.23
CA GLY A 121 -28.68 -5.73 -4.29
C GLY A 121 -27.95 -6.96 -3.75
N VAL A 122 -28.72 -7.97 -3.41
CA VAL A 122 -28.32 -9.15 -2.65
C VAL A 122 -28.90 -10.40 -3.29
N PRO A 123 -28.13 -11.45 -3.57
CA PRO A 123 -28.64 -12.78 -3.89
C PRO A 123 -29.47 -13.34 -2.73
N ILE A 124 -30.55 -14.02 -3.06
CA ILE A 124 -31.43 -14.68 -2.09
C ILE A 124 -31.27 -16.18 -2.22
N THR A 125 -30.96 -16.83 -1.10
CA THR A 125 -30.68 -18.26 -1.08
C THR A 125 -31.55 -19.01 -0.07
N ARG A 126 -31.87 -20.28 -0.38
CA ARG A 126 -32.42 -21.24 0.57
C ARG A 126 -31.44 -22.41 0.65
N ASP A 127 -30.90 -22.65 1.84
CA ASP A 127 -29.86 -23.68 2.09
C ASP A 127 -28.65 -23.56 1.13
N GLY A 128 -28.26 -22.30 0.84
CA GLY A 128 -27.14 -21.97 -0.06
C GLY A 128 -27.49 -22.04 -1.56
N LYS A 129 -28.65 -22.58 -1.94
CA LYS A 129 -29.13 -22.61 -3.33
C LYS A 129 -29.74 -21.28 -3.70
N LEU A 130 -29.35 -20.72 -4.84
CA LEU A 130 -29.90 -19.46 -5.35
C LEU A 130 -31.39 -19.64 -5.69
N VAL A 131 -32.26 -18.81 -5.10
CA VAL A 131 -33.72 -18.80 -5.35
C VAL A 131 -34.25 -17.45 -5.82
N GLY A 132 -33.44 -16.38 -5.75
CA GLY A 132 -33.83 -15.06 -6.17
C GLY A 132 -32.71 -14.06 -6.09
N ILE A 133 -33.00 -12.84 -6.50
CA ILE A 133 -32.16 -11.67 -6.29
C ILE A 133 -33.03 -10.48 -5.90
N LEU A 134 -32.59 -9.69 -4.93
CA LEU A 134 -33.23 -8.45 -4.52
C LEU A 134 -32.31 -7.28 -4.80
N THR A 135 -32.82 -6.26 -5.48
CA THR A 135 -32.03 -5.09 -5.92
C THR A 135 -32.73 -3.78 -5.56
N ASN A 136 -31.99 -2.65 -5.63
CA ASN A 136 -32.62 -1.33 -5.47
C ASN A 136 -33.77 -1.08 -6.47
N ARG A 137 -33.79 -1.78 -7.61
CA ARG A 137 -34.89 -1.67 -8.59
C ARG A 137 -36.16 -2.26 -8.03
N ASP A 138 -36.06 -3.40 -7.35
CA ASP A 138 -37.20 -4.10 -6.74
C ASP A 138 -37.77 -3.30 -5.54
N LEU A 139 -36.88 -2.60 -4.82
CA LEU A 139 -37.25 -1.80 -3.63
C LEU A 139 -37.67 -0.36 -3.95
N ARG A 140 -37.52 0.12 -5.19
CA ARG A 140 -37.66 1.53 -5.55
C ARG A 140 -38.98 2.19 -5.15
N PHE A 141 -40.06 1.43 -5.17
CA PHE A 141 -41.42 1.89 -4.87
C PHE A 141 -42.03 1.16 -3.66
N GLU A 142 -41.25 0.37 -2.95
CA GLU A 142 -41.72 -0.33 -1.78
C GLU A 142 -41.77 0.60 -0.58
N THR A 143 -42.86 0.54 0.14
CA THR A 143 -43.12 1.36 1.33
C THR A 143 -43.37 0.51 2.60
N ASP A 144 -43.61 -0.78 2.42
CA ASP A 144 -43.82 -1.72 3.52
C ASP A 144 -42.62 -2.63 3.74
N TYR A 145 -41.75 -2.20 4.64
CA TYR A 145 -40.47 -2.88 4.93
C TYR A 145 -40.60 -4.12 5.84
N ILE A 146 -41.84 -4.40 6.37
CA ILE A 146 -42.11 -5.63 7.15
C ILE A 146 -42.53 -6.81 6.28
N ARG A 147 -42.72 -6.61 5.00
CA ARG A 147 -42.96 -7.71 4.05
C ARG A 147 -41.75 -8.63 3.92
N LYS A 148 -42.00 -9.90 3.59
CA LYS A 148 -40.92 -10.86 3.30
C LYS A 148 -40.24 -10.56 1.97
N ILE A 149 -38.95 -10.84 1.90
CA ILE A 149 -38.16 -10.72 0.67
C ILE A 149 -38.76 -11.55 -0.46
N SER A 150 -39.30 -12.74 -0.16
CA SER A 150 -39.95 -13.64 -1.12
C SER A 150 -41.09 -13.00 -1.91
N GLU A 151 -41.70 -11.94 -1.39
CA GLU A 151 -42.84 -11.27 -2.03
C GLU A 151 -42.46 -10.23 -3.06
N VAL A 152 -41.21 -9.75 -3.01
CA VAL A 152 -40.71 -8.64 -3.85
C VAL A 152 -39.45 -8.97 -4.65
N MET A 153 -38.75 -10.05 -4.30
CA MET A 153 -37.54 -10.46 -5.02
C MET A 153 -37.85 -10.89 -6.47
N THR A 154 -36.89 -10.71 -7.36
CA THR A 154 -36.92 -11.35 -8.66
C THR A 154 -36.54 -12.82 -8.50
N SER A 155 -37.47 -13.74 -8.78
CA SER A 155 -37.29 -15.20 -8.65
C SER A 155 -37.46 -15.94 -9.98
N GLU A 156 -38.18 -15.37 -10.95
CA GLU A 156 -38.40 -15.96 -12.26
C GLU A 156 -37.34 -15.52 -13.28
N ASN A 157 -36.97 -16.43 -14.19
CA ASN A 157 -36.01 -16.15 -15.25
C ASN A 157 -34.68 -15.59 -14.75
N LEU A 158 -34.19 -16.10 -13.61
CA LEU A 158 -32.89 -15.70 -13.05
C LEU A 158 -31.77 -15.96 -14.04
N ILE A 159 -31.05 -14.91 -14.40
CA ILE A 159 -29.86 -15.02 -15.24
C ILE A 159 -28.67 -15.31 -14.32
N THR A 160 -28.02 -16.42 -14.55
CA THR A 160 -26.85 -16.89 -13.81
C THR A 160 -25.72 -17.29 -14.76
N ALA A 161 -24.54 -17.48 -14.23
CA ALA A 161 -23.41 -18.03 -14.98
C ALA A 161 -22.68 -19.12 -14.16
N PRO A 162 -21.98 -20.06 -14.80
CA PRO A 162 -21.23 -21.10 -14.10
C PRO A 162 -19.96 -20.56 -13.44
N VAL A 163 -19.44 -21.33 -12.48
CA VAL A 163 -18.10 -21.09 -11.90
C VAL A 163 -17.05 -21.11 -13.02
N GLY A 164 -16.11 -20.16 -12.96
CA GLY A 164 -15.07 -19.99 -14.01
C GLY A 164 -15.44 -18.98 -15.11
N THR A 165 -16.64 -18.40 -15.09
CA THR A 165 -17.01 -17.33 -16.03
C THR A 165 -16.05 -16.15 -15.91
N SER A 166 -15.43 -15.76 -17.02
CA SER A 166 -14.53 -14.58 -17.07
C SER A 166 -15.33 -13.27 -17.00
N LEU A 167 -14.65 -12.18 -16.60
CA LEU A 167 -15.28 -10.85 -16.57
C LEU A 167 -15.78 -10.39 -17.94
N GLU A 168 -15.09 -10.76 -19.02
CA GLU A 168 -15.52 -10.42 -20.38
C GLU A 168 -16.79 -11.18 -20.78
N GLN A 169 -16.88 -12.47 -20.45
CA GLN A 169 -18.10 -13.25 -20.65
C GLN A 169 -19.25 -12.70 -19.80
N ALA A 170 -18.97 -12.37 -18.54
CA ALA A 170 -19.96 -11.77 -17.64
C ALA A 170 -20.49 -10.43 -18.20
N LYS A 171 -19.60 -9.58 -18.75
CA LYS A 171 -19.98 -8.30 -19.39
C LYS A 171 -20.95 -8.53 -20.55
N GLN A 172 -20.70 -9.51 -21.39
CA GLN A 172 -21.59 -9.86 -22.51
C GLN A 172 -22.98 -10.32 -22.00
N ILE A 173 -23.02 -11.16 -20.96
CA ILE A 173 -24.26 -11.63 -20.35
C ILE A 173 -25.05 -10.46 -19.73
N LEU A 174 -24.37 -9.63 -18.91
CA LEU A 174 -24.97 -8.45 -18.27
C LEU A 174 -25.55 -7.49 -19.31
N ALA A 175 -24.80 -7.21 -20.38
CA ALA A 175 -25.25 -6.33 -21.45
C ALA A 175 -26.44 -6.92 -22.24
N LYS A 176 -26.38 -8.19 -22.62
CA LYS A 176 -27.45 -8.89 -23.34
C LYS A 176 -28.78 -8.88 -22.59
N HIS A 177 -28.72 -9.12 -21.28
CA HIS A 177 -29.91 -9.22 -20.44
C HIS A 177 -30.27 -7.91 -19.74
N ARG A 178 -29.48 -6.83 -19.91
CA ARG A 178 -29.65 -5.51 -19.30
C ARG A 178 -29.77 -5.57 -17.77
N ILE A 179 -28.94 -6.42 -17.17
CA ILE A 179 -28.86 -6.60 -15.69
C ILE A 179 -27.52 -6.08 -15.18
N GLU A 180 -27.47 -5.69 -13.92
CA GLU A 180 -26.28 -5.12 -13.27
C GLU A 180 -25.53 -6.14 -12.42
N LYS A 181 -26.13 -7.27 -12.13
CA LYS A 181 -25.61 -8.30 -11.23
C LYS A 181 -25.82 -9.68 -11.84
N LEU A 182 -24.78 -10.50 -11.83
CA LEU A 182 -24.76 -11.83 -12.36
C LEU A 182 -24.34 -12.82 -11.26
N PRO A 183 -25.27 -13.53 -10.63
CA PRO A 183 -24.95 -14.61 -9.70
C PRO A 183 -24.20 -15.73 -10.41
N ILE A 184 -23.14 -16.22 -9.76
CA ILE A 184 -22.37 -17.37 -10.19
C ILE A 184 -22.81 -18.56 -9.39
N VAL A 185 -23.22 -19.64 -10.07
CA VAL A 185 -23.71 -20.87 -9.43
C VAL A 185 -22.94 -22.09 -9.92
N ASP A 186 -22.90 -23.12 -9.09
CA ASP A 186 -22.40 -24.44 -9.51
C ASP A 186 -23.50 -25.28 -10.18
N GLU A 187 -23.15 -26.50 -10.58
CA GLU A 187 -24.04 -27.46 -11.26
C GLU A 187 -25.30 -27.81 -10.45
N ASN A 188 -25.24 -27.65 -9.11
CA ASN A 188 -26.37 -27.90 -8.22
C ASN A 188 -27.20 -26.64 -7.96
N GLY A 189 -26.84 -25.49 -8.57
CA GLY A 189 -27.51 -24.19 -8.36
C GLY A 189 -27.10 -23.52 -7.05
N MET A 190 -26.03 -23.97 -6.39
CA MET A 190 -25.53 -23.34 -5.18
C MET A 190 -24.81 -22.04 -5.54
N LEU A 191 -25.08 -20.99 -4.79
CA LEU A 191 -24.43 -19.69 -4.97
C LEU A 191 -22.93 -19.81 -4.65
N ARG A 192 -22.06 -19.46 -5.62
CA ARG A 192 -20.60 -19.52 -5.53
C ARG A 192 -19.93 -18.16 -5.73
N GLY A 193 -20.71 -17.20 -6.19
CA GLY A 193 -20.19 -15.85 -6.40
C GLY A 193 -21.20 -14.87 -6.95
N LEU A 194 -20.74 -13.65 -7.13
CA LEU A 194 -21.51 -12.58 -7.75
C LEU A 194 -20.55 -11.71 -8.57
N ILE A 195 -20.91 -11.39 -9.81
CA ILE A 195 -20.22 -10.38 -10.64
C ILE A 195 -21.16 -9.21 -10.83
N THR A 196 -20.67 -7.97 -10.66
CA THR A 196 -21.46 -6.78 -10.91
C THR A 196 -20.87 -5.94 -12.04
N ILE A 197 -21.70 -5.12 -12.69
CA ILE A 197 -21.23 -4.19 -13.74
C ILE A 197 -20.19 -3.22 -13.17
N LYS A 198 -20.33 -2.80 -11.90
CA LYS A 198 -19.37 -1.93 -11.23
C LYS A 198 -17.99 -2.55 -11.11
N ASP A 199 -17.90 -3.87 -10.89
CA ASP A 199 -16.60 -4.57 -10.80
C ASP A 199 -15.91 -4.63 -12.17
N ILE A 200 -16.69 -4.81 -13.23
CA ILE A 200 -16.20 -4.77 -14.61
C ILE A 200 -15.73 -3.35 -14.98
N GLU A 201 -16.51 -2.31 -14.67
CA GLU A 201 -16.14 -0.92 -14.90
C GLU A 201 -14.84 -0.55 -14.18
N LYS A 202 -14.70 -0.97 -12.91
CA LYS A 202 -13.47 -0.74 -12.13
C LYS A 202 -12.28 -1.47 -12.73
N SER A 203 -12.45 -2.72 -13.16
CA SER A 203 -11.38 -3.48 -13.81
C SER A 203 -10.92 -2.81 -15.12
N THR A 204 -11.86 -2.25 -15.89
CA THR A 204 -11.54 -1.48 -17.11
C THR A 204 -10.86 -0.16 -16.80
N LYS A 205 -11.30 0.53 -15.73
CA LYS A 205 -10.76 1.83 -15.31
C LYS A 205 -9.36 1.73 -14.69
N TYR A 206 -9.08 0.62 -13.98
CA TYR A 206 -7.83 0.41 -13.25
C TYR A 206 -7.14 -0.89 -13.69
N PRO A 207 -6.66 -0.97 -14.95
CA PRO A 207 -6.10 -2.21 -15.51
C PRO A 207 -4.80 -2.65 -14.81
N ASN A 208 -4.09 -1.71 -14.19
CA ASN A 208 -2.82 -1.97 -13.50
C ASN A 208 -2.99 -2.32 -12.01
N SER A 209 -4.21 -2.49 -11.51
CA SER A 209 -4.45 -2.75 -10.09
C SER A 209 -3.65 -3.95 -9.57
N ALA A 210 -3.01 -3.78 -8.42
CA ALA A 210 -2.38 -4.88 -7.68
C ALA A 210 -3.46 -5.70 -6.95
N LYS A 211 -3.61 -6.96 -7.32
CA LYS A 211 -4.68 -7.84 -6.85
C LYS A 211 -4.15 -9.19 -6.36
N ASP A 212 -4.85 -9.76 -5.39
CA ASP A 212 -4.63 -11.14 -4.95
C ASP A 212 -5.19 -12.16 -5.96
N ALA A 213 -4.95 -13.44 -5.71
CA ALA A 213 -5.43 -14.53 -6.57
C ALA A 213 -6.97 -14.62 -6.70
N LYS A 214 -7.72 -13.92 -5.81
CA LYS A 214 -9.18 -13.82 -5.85
C LYS A 214 -9.67 -12.54 -6.56
N GLY A 215 -8.77 -11.74 -7.12
CA GLY A 215 -9.08 -10.49 -7.81
C GLY A 215 -9.42 -9.32 -6.89
N ARG A 216 -9.14 -9.41 -5.57
CA ARG A 216 -9.32 -8.33 -4.61
C ARG A 216 -8.05 -7.49 -4.52
N LEU A 217 -8.18 -6.20 -4.23
CA LEU A 217 -7.03 -5.32 -4.07
C LEU A 217 -6.07 -5.83 -2.98
N LEU A 218 -4.77 -5.72 -3.23
CA LEU A 218 -3.75 -6.01 -2.22
C LEU A 218 -3.78 -4.95 -1.11
N CYS A 219 -3.62 -5.42 0.13
CA CYS A 219 -3.59 -4.59 1.32
C CYS A 219 -2.60 -5.11 2.33
N GLY A 220 -1.73 -4.23 2.84
CA GLY A 220 -0.89 -4.51 3.98
C GLY A 220 -1.36 -3.78 5.23
N ALA A 221 -0.96 -4.26 6.39
CA ALA A 221 -1.22 -3.61 7.67
C ALA A 221 0.01 -3.66 8.58
N ALA A 222 0.28 -2.55 9.25
CA ALA A 222 1.37 -2.45 10.20
C ALA A 222 0.98 -3.00 11.57
N VAL A 223 1.93 -3.68 12.21
CA VAL A 223 1.85 -4.11 13.61
C VAL A 223 3.11 -3.64 14.36
N GLY A 224 3.03 -3.58 15.68
CA GLY A 224 4.16 -3.27 16.55
C GLY A 224 4.71 -4.51 17.23
N VAL A 225 5.65 -4.27 18.17
CA VAL A 225 6.17 -5.28 19.09
C VAL A 225 5.49 -5.06 20.46
N THR A 226 4.18 -5.28 20.50
CA THR A 226 3.32 -5.04 21.66
C THR A 226 2.71 -6.34 22.17
N HIS A 227 2.19 -6.34 23.40
CA HIS A 227 1.58 -7.52 24.01
C HIS A 227 0.33 -8.03 23.25
N ASP A 228 -0.38 -7.14 22.54
CA ASP A 228 -1.60 -7.42 21.77
C ASP A 228 -1.35 -7.80 20.30
N VAL A 229 -0.08 -7.99 19.91
CA VAL A 229 0.29 -8.20 18.50
C VAL A 229 -0.37 -9.43 17.87
N PHE A 230 -0.52 -10.52 18.63
CA PHE A 230 -1.13 -11.75 18.10
C PHE A 230 -2.62 -11.57 17.83
N ASP A 231 -3.36 -10.97 18.78
CA ASP A 231 -4.80 -10.69 18.62
C ASP A 231 -5.03 -9.74 17.43
N ARG A 232 -4.13 -8.76 17.26
CA ARG A 232 -4.16 -7.84 16.12
C ARG A 232 -3.93 -8.57 14.80
N ILE A 233 -2.93 -9.44 14.72
CA ILE A 233 -2.67 -10.24 13.51
C ILE A 233 -3.87 -11.15 13.19
N GLU A 234 -4.45 -11.83 14.17
CA GLU A 234 -5.63 -12.67 13.96
C GLU A 234 -6.80 -11.88 13.36
N ALA A 235 -7.13 -10.72 13.94
CA ALA A 235 -8.20 -9.86 13.41
C ALA A 235 -7.90 -9.36 11.98
N LEU A 236 -6.64 -9.05 11.67
CA LEU A 236 -6.21 -8.65 10.32
C LEU A 236 -6.29 -9.81 9.32
N LEU A 237 -5.94 -11.02 9.73
CA LEU A 237 -6.07 -12.23 8.89
C LEU A 237 -7.53 -12.59 8.63
N ASP A 238 -8.41 -12.42 9.62
CA ASP A 238 -9.86 -12.55 9.44
C ASP A 238 -10.41 -11.55 8.43
N ALA A 239 -9.88 -10.33 8.42
CA ALA A 239 -10.17 -9.31 7.42
C ALA A 239 -9.45 -9.57 6.06
N LYS A 240 -8.67 -10.66 5.93
CA LYS A 240 -7.98 -11.10 4.70
C LYS A 240 -6.87 -10.16 4.25
N VAL A 241 -6.10 -9.62 5.20
CA VAL A 241 -4.89 -8.86 4.89
C VAL A 241 -3.89 -9.71 4.10
N ASP A 242 -3.18 -9.11 3.15
CA ASP A 242 -2.19 -9.84 2.33
C ASP A 242 -0.77 -9.79 2.92
N VAL A 243 -0.45 -8.69 3.63
CA VAL A 243 0.89 -8.46 4.19
C VAL A 243 0.77 -7.94 5.62
N ILE A 244 1.51 -8.53 6.54
CA ILE A 244 1.78 -7.99 7.87
C ILE A 244 3.16 -7.32 7.86
N SER A 245 3.22 -6.05 8.28
CA SER A 245 4.45 -5.28 8.36
C SER A 245 4.78 -4.95 9.81
N ILE A 246 5.81 -5.58 10.37
CA ILE A 246 6.36 -5.20 11.68
C ILE A 246 7.11 -3.88 11.50
N ASP A 247 6.58 -2.83 12.12
CA ASP A 247 7.06 -1.46 11.92
C ASP A 247 7.63 -0.89 13.22
N THR A 248 8.96 -0.78 13.28
CA THR A 248 9.73 -0.31 14.44
C THR A 248 10.75 0.75 14.03
N ALA A 249 11.19 1.58 15.00
CA ALA A 249 12.24 2.55 14.77
C ALA A 249 13.62 1.89 14.62
N HIS A 250 13.80 0.71 15.26
CA HIS A 250 15.03 -0.08 15.22
C HIS A 250 14.73 -1.57 15.16
N GLY A 251 14.73 -2.12 13.94
CA GLY A 251 14.40 -3.52 13.67
C GLY A 251 15.45 -4.54 14.17
N HIS A 252 16.68 -4.10 14.43
CA HIS A 252 17.78 -4.95 14.89
C HIS A 252 17.87 -5.04 16.41
N SER A 253 16.74 -4.96 17.12
CA SER A 253 16.72 -5.23 18.55
C SER A 253 16.33 -6.68 18.83
N VAL A 254 16.87 -7.26 19.91
CA VAL A 254 16.56 -8.65 20.31
C VAL A 254 15.07 -8.87 20.52
N GLY A 255 14.36 -7.87 21.03
CA GLY A 255 12.90 -7.92 21.21
C GLY A 255 12.16 -8.04 19.88
N VAL A 256 12.59 -7.31 18.85
CA VAL A 256 12.00 -7.37 17.50
C VAL A 256 12.28 -8.72 16.84
N LEU A 257 13.54 -9.20 16.89
CA LEU A 257 13.92 -10.49 16.30
C LEU A 257 13.11 -11.64 16.92
N ARG A 258 13.03 -11.71 18.25
CA ARG A 258 12.19 -12.72 18.95
C ARG A 258 10.71 -12.62 18.58
N GLN A 259 10.20 -11.40 18.38
CA GLN A 259 8.80 -11.19 17.98
C GLN A 259 8.56 -11.68 16.54
N VAL A 260 9.50 -11.43 15.61
CA VAL A 260 9.47 -11.97 14.25
C VAL A 260 9.41 -13.49 14.26
N GLU A 261 10.32 -14.13 15.00
CA GLU A 261 10.36 -15.60 15.16
C GLU A 261 9.05 -16.16 15.74
N ALA A 262 8.52 -15.50 16.78
CA ALA A 262 7.27 -15.93 17.42
C ALA A 262 6.07 -15.79 16.49
N ILE A 263 5.99 -14.68 15.70
CA ILE A 263 4.94 -14.47 14.70
C ILE A 263 5.06 -15.52 13.59
N ARG A 264 6.26 -15.76 13.05
CA ARG A 264 6.48 -16.76 12.00
C ARG A 264 6.11 -18.17 12.48
N LYS A 265 6.44 -18.50 13.71
CA LYS A 265 6.08 -19.81 14.31
C LYS A 265 4.57 -19.99 14.45
N ARG A 266 3.82 -18.93 14.83
CA ARG A 266 2.37 -18.99 15.02
C ARG A 266 1.61 -18.92 13.72
N PHE A 267 2.10 -18.15 12.74
CA PHE A 267 1.49 -17.90 11.45
C PHE A 267 2.48 -18.18 10.31
N PRO A 268 2.74 -19.45 9.99
CA PRO A 268 3.79 -19.82 9.04
C PRO A 268 3.56 -19.33 7.60
N ASP A 269 2.30 -19.14 7.20
CA ASP A 269 1.92 -18.85 5.81
C ASP A 269 1.72 -17.36 5.50
N ILE A 270 1.84 -16.46 6.48
CA ILE A 270 1.67 -15.02 6.24
C ILE A 270 2.84 -14.43 5.48
N GLN A 271 2.57 -13.36 4.72
CA GLN A 271 3.63 -12.54 4.14
C GLN A 271 4.08 -11.51 5.19
N LEU A 272 5.30 -11.66 5.69
CA LEU A 272 5.83 -10.91 6.82
C LEU A 272 6.96 -9.99 6.38
N PHE A 273 6.72 -8.68 6.45
CA PHE A 273 7.74 -7.65 6.26
C PHE A 273 8.18 -7.12 7.62
N ALA A 274 9.44 -6.80 7.79
CA ALA A 274 9.92 -6.19 9.03
C ALA A 274 11.02 -5.16 8.80
N GLY A 275 11.12 -4.22 9.71
CA GLY A 275 12.12 -3.16 9.77
C GLY A 275 11.80 -2.13 10.87
N ASN A 276 12.56 -1.01 10.88
CA ASN A 276 13.54 -0.62 9.88
C ASN A 276 14.95 -1.00 10.31
N VAL A 277 15.77 -1.33 9.33
CA VAL A 277 17.18 -1.63 9.47
C VAL A 277 18.02 -0.81 8.49
N ALA A 278 19.35 -0.82 8.62
CA ALA A 278 20.24 -0.08 7.74
C ALA A 278 21.61 -0.76 7.54
N THR A 279 21.76 -2.02 7.92
CA THR A 279 23.04 -2.74 7.83
C THR A 279 22.84 -4.18 7.35
N ALA A 280 23.86 -4.74 6.71
CA ALA A 280 23.86 -6.14 6.27
C ALA A 280 23.61 -7.11 7.43
N ALA A 281 24.26 -6.91 8.59
CA ALA A 281 24.07 -7.77 9.77
C ALA A 281 22.61 -7.77 10.26
N ALA A 282 21.98 -6.59 10.33
CA ALA A 282 20.57 -6.49 10.72
C ALA A 282 19.63 -7.17 9.72
N THR A 283 19.97 -7.08 8.43
CA THR A 283 19.24 -7.75 7.36
C THR A 283 19.33 -9.26 7.48
N HIS A 284 20.55 -9.78 7.69
CA HIS A 284 20.80 -11.20 7.93
C HIS A 284 19.97 -11.74 9.09
N ASP A 285 20.00 -11.05 10.24
CA ASP A 285 19.30 -11.49 11.44
C ASP A 285 17.76 -11.48 11.27
N LEU A 286 17.19 -10.46 10.58
CA LEU A 286 15.76 -10.44 10.25
C LEU A 286 15.38 -11.60 9.32
N ILE A 287 16.19 -11.88 8.30
CA ILE A 287 15.95 -13.00 7.37
C ILE A 287 16.01 -14.32 8.13
N SER A 288 16.99 -14.49 9.01
CA SER A 288 17.13 -15.68 9.86
C SER A 288 15.95 -15.86 10.81
N ALA A 289 15.36 -14.77 11.28
CA ALA A 289 14.14 -14.76 12.10
C ALA A 289 12.87 -15.11 11.30
N GLY A 290 12.90 -15.09 9.94
CA GLY A 290 11.85 -15.60 9.08
C GLY A 290 10.98 -14.53 8.39
N VAL A 291 11.54 -13.37 8.05
CA VAL A 291 10.83 -12.37 7.22
C VAL A 291 10.86 -12.74 5.74
N ASP A 292 9.84 -12.30 4.99
CA ASP A 292 9.75 -12.45 3.53
C ASP A 292 10.27 -11.22 2.78
N CYS A 293 10.38 -10.08 3.46
CA CYS A 293 10.92 -8.84 2.89
C CYS A 293 11.46 -7.94 4.01
N VAL A 294 12.57 -7.24 3.75
CA VAL A 294 13.23 -6.36 4.72
C VAL A 294 12.98 -4.90 4.38
N LYS A 295 12.55 -4.10 5.36
CA LYS A 295 12.31 -2.66 5.21
C LYS A 295 13.53 -1.88 5.72
N VAL A 296 14.15 -1.09 4.80
CA VAL A 296 15.44 -0.45 4.99
C VAL A 296 15.28 1.07 5.07
N GLY A 297 15.78 1.65 6.14
CA GLY A 297 15.80 3.09 6.32
C GLY A 297 15.77 3.48 7.80
N ILE A 298 16.95 3.74 8.37
CA ILE A 298 17.05 4.32 9.70
C ILE A 298 17.08 5.84 9.55
N VAL A 299 15.86 6.39 9.70
CA VAL A 299 15.52 7.81 9.82
C VAL A 299 15.97 8.74 8.68
N PRO A 300 15.82 8.36 7.41
CA PRO A 300 16.08 9.28 6.31
C PRO A 300 14.87 10.21 6.02
N GLY A 301 13.72 10.00 6.66
CA GLY A 301 12.47 10.72 6.39
C GLY A 301 12.53 12.20 6.77
N SER A 302 11.86 13.06 5.99
CA SER A 302 11.85 14.52 6.13
C SER A 302 11.30 15.04 7.48
N ILE A 303 10.56 14.21 8.20
CA ILE A 303 9.84 14.55 9.43
C ILE A 303 10.45 13.87 10.67
N CYS A 304 11.53 13.12 10.49
CA CYS A 304 12.21 12.40 11.55
C CYS A 304 13.38 13.22 12.11
N THR A 305 13.52 13.25 13.44
CA THR A 305 14.61 13.95 14.14
C THR A 305 15.56 13.01 14.87
N THR A 306 15.43 11.68 14.73
CA THR A 306 16.28 10.72 15.45
C THR A 306 17.78 10.96 15.20
N ARG A 307 18.18 11.33 13.98
CA ARG A 307 19.60 11.65 13.68
C ARG A 307 20.12 12.83 14.51
N VAL A 308 19.27 13.79 14.83
CA VAL A 308 19.62 14.97 15.62
C VAL A 308 19.49 14.70 17.12
N VAL A 309 18.43 13.99 17.52
CA VAL A 309 18.10 13.72 18.93
C VAL A 309 18.98 12.58 19.48
N ALA A 310 19.14 11.50 18.76
CA ALA A 310 19.86 10.30 19.19
C ALA A 310 21.25 10.14 18.55
N GLY A 311 21.57 10.89 17.49
CA GLY A 311 22.85 10.80 16.78
C GLY A 311 23.01 9.53 15.94
N ILE A 312 21.90 8.82 15.62
CA ILE A 312 21.89 7.52 14.96
C ILE A 312 21.33 7.65 13.54
N GLY A 313 21.97 6.98 12.57
CA GLY A 313 21.47 6.89 11.20
C GLY A 313 22.53 6.39 10.23
N VAL A 314 22.06 5.93 9.06
CA VAL A 314 22.90 5.59 7.91
C VAL A 314 22.32 6.31 6.68
N PRO A 315 23.15 6.96 5.85
CA PRO A 315 22.70 7.55 4.59
C PRO A 315 22.04 6.51 3.68
N GLN A 316 20.94 6.90 3.03
CA GLN A 316 19.97 5.93 2.51
C GLN A 316 20.48 5.09 1.32
N VAL A 317 21.28 5.67 0.40
CA VAL A 317 21.87 4.89 -0.71
C VAL A 317 22.77 3.78 -0.16
N THR A 318 23.62 4.14 0.80
CA THR A 318 24.49 3.16 1.48
C THR A 318 23.71 2.10 2.22
N ALA A 319 22.67 2.50 2.99
CA ALA A 319 21.84 1.55 3.73
C ALA A 319 21.12 0.55 2.80
N VAL A 320 20.57 1.05 1.69
CA VAL A 320 19.87 0.19 0.71
C VAL A 320 20.84 -0.77 0.04
N ALA A 321 22.01 -0.29 -0.39
CA ALA A 321 23.01 -1.12 -1.05
C ALA A 321 23.50 -2.27 -0.15
N ASP A 322 23.88 -1.96 1.10
CA ASP A 322 24.37 -2.99 2.04
C ASP A 322 23.29 -4.03 2.39
N CYS A 323 22.07 -3.56 2.63
CA CYS A 323 20.97 -4.47 2.97
C CYS A 323 20.54 -5.32 1.77
N ALA A 324 20.56 -4.74 0.56
CA ALA A 324 20.21 -5.45 -0.67
C ALA A 324 21.27 -6.52 -1.02
N GLU A 325 22.56 -6.21 -0.89
CA GLU A 325 23.63 -7.16 -1.11
C GLU A 325 23.50 -8.39 -0.19
N GLU A 326 23.14 -8.18 1.08
CA GLU A 326 22.92 -9.30 2.02
C GLU A 326 21.63 -10.05 1.67
N ALA A 327 20.53 -9.34 1.42
CA ALA A 327 19.23 -9.95 1.14
C ALA A 327 19.23 -10.80 -0.14
N ASP A 328 19.96 -10.37 -1.17
CA ASP A 328 20.09 -11.08 -2.45
C ASP A 328 20.75 -12.46 -2.29
N LYS A 329 21.66 -12.65 -1.32
CA LYS A 329 22.26 -13.97 -0.99
C LYS A 329 21.21 -14.99 -0.55
N HIS A 330 20.07 -14.51 -0.03
CA HIS A 330 18.98 -15.32 0.49
C HIS A 330 17.74 -15.30 -0.44
N GLY A 331 17.80 -14.62 -1.57
CA GLY A 331 16.68 -14.44 -2.48
C GLY A 331 15.54 -13.56 -1.90
N ILE A 332 15.84 -12.78 -0.86
CA ILE A 332 14.88 -11.87 -0.20
C ILE A 332 14.98 -10.48 -0.81
N ARG A 333 13.84 -9.79 -0.92
CA ARG A 333 13.77 -8.43 -1.46
C ARG A 333 13.82 -7.38 -0.36
N VAL A 334 14.26 -6.16 -0.70
CA VAL A 334 14.30 -5.03 0.22
C VAL A 334 13.42 -3.89 -0.25
N ILE A 335 12.80 -3.20 0.70
CA ILE A 335 11.99 -1.99 0.50
C ILE A 335 12.80 -0.81 1.01
N ALA A 336 13.11 0.16 0.13
CA ALA A 336 13.76 1.41 0.52
C ALA A 336 12.73 2.37 1.11
N ASP A 337 12.81 2.63 2.42
CA ASP A 337 11.83 3.43 3.16
C ASP A 337 12.41 4.78 3.58
N GLY A 338 11.89 5.86 3.00
CA GLY A 338 12.20 7.24 3.35
C GLY A 338 13.37 7.88 2.58
N GLY A 339 13.52 9.18 2.74
CA GLY A 339 14.55 10.00 2.08
C GLY A 339 14.21 10.42 0.66
N ILE A 340 13.11 9.95 0.09
CA ILE A 340 12.66 10.21 -1.28
C ILE A 340 11.99 11.59 -1.37
N LYS A 341 12.50 12.45 -2.23
CA LYS A 341 11.99 13.81 -2.50
C LYS A 341 11.45 13.96 -3.92
N TYR A 342 12.04 13.26 -4.87
CA TYR A 342 11.74 13.33 -6.30
C TYR A 342 11.65 11.92 -6.91
N SER A 343 11.06 11.80 -8.10
CA SER A 343 11.02 10.53 -8.83
C SER A 343 12.42 9.99 -9.17
N GLY A 344 13.41 10.88 -9.38
CA GLY A 344 14.80 10.50 -9.56
C GLY A 344 15.41 9.77 -8.36
N ASP A 345 14.99 10.11 -7.13
CA ASP A 345 15.45 9.40 -5.93
C ASP A 345 14.88 7.98 -5.87
N ILE A 346 13.67 7.77 -6.41
CA ILE A 346 13.08 6.41 -6.56
C ILE A 346 13.98 5.58 -7.48
N VAL A 347 14.39 6.13 -8.62
CA VAL A 347 15.29 5.42 -9.57
C VAL A 347 16.62 5.08 -8.89
N LYS A 348 17.20 6.03 -8.15
CA LYS A 348 18.44 5.81 -7.39
C LYS A 348 18.27 4.73 -6.30
N ALA A 349 17.14 4.73 -5.59
CA ALA A 349 16.85 3.72 -4.57
C ALA A 349 16.73 2.32 -5.16
N LEU A 350 16.06 2.19 -6.31
CA LEU A 350 15.95 0.93 -7.04
C LEU A 350 17.32 0.48 -7.58
N ALA A 351 18.09 1.39 -8.19
CA ALA A 351 19.43 1.12 -8.68
C ALA A 351 20.41 0.70 -7.56
N ALA A 352 20.26 1.27 -6.34
CA ALA A 352 21.04 0.88 -5.18
C ALA A 352 20.70 -0.51 -4.64
N GLY A 353 19.73 -1.21 -5.21
CA GLY A 353 19.34 -2.56 -4.82
C GLY A 353 17.94 -2.69 -4.22
N GLY A 354 17.22 -1.57 -4.00
CA GLY A 354 15.82 -1.61 -3.60
C GLY A 354 14.95 -2.31 -4.65
N SER A 355 14.00 -3.11 -4.21
CA SER A 355 13.02 -3.74 -5.10
C SER A 355 11.72 -2.95 -5.16
N CYS A 356 11.44 -2.19 -4.11
CA CYS A 356 10.30 -1.30 -3.97
C CYS A 356 10.69 -0.11 -3.09
N VAL A 357 9.97 1.01 -3.18
CA VAL A 357 10.15 2.15 -2.30
C VAL A 357 8.90 2.43 -1.48
N MET A 358 9.07 2.83 -0.23
CA MET A 358 7.98 3.27 0.64
C MET A 358 7.98 4.79 0.76
N LEU A 359 6.83 5.40 0.54
CA LEU A 359 6.65 6.84 0.42
C LEU A 359 5.73 7.39 1.51
N GLY A 360 6.21 8.41 2.23
CA GLY A 360 5.44 9.16 3.23
C GLY A 360 5.09 10.56 2.71
N SER A 361 6.03 11.52 2.80
CA SER A 361 5.83 12.93 2.47
C SER A 361 5.34 13.17 1.03
N MET A 362 5.78 12.37 0.09
CA MET A 362 5.36 12.52 -1.31
C MET A 362 3.87 12.24 -1.51
N LEU A 363 3.27 11.41 -0.67
CA LEU A 363 1.87 11.01 -0.75
C LEU A 363 0.97 11.75 0.27
N ALA A 364 1.55 12.29 1.34
CA ALA A 364 0.80 12.92 2.44
C ALA A 364 -0.05 14.13 1.99
N GLY A 365 0.32 14.79 0.88
CA GLY A 365 -0.42 15.93 0.32
C GLY A 365 -1.61 15.55 -0.57
N THR A 366 -1.86 14.27 -0.82
CA THR A 366 -2.93 13.84 -1.73
C THR A 366 -4.30 13.77 -1.04
N ASP A 367 -5.37 13.79 -1.83
CA ASP A 367 -6.75 13.71 -1.33
C ASP A 367 -7.00 12.47 -0.47
N GLU A 368 -6.39 11.36 -0.84
CA GLU A 368 -6.60 10.05 -0.23
C GLU A 368 -5.86 9.90 1.10
N ALA A 369 -4.86 10.74 1.38
CA ALA A 369 -4.19 10.74 2.68
C ALA A 369 -5.14 11.22 3.78
N PRO A 370 -5.11 10.61 4.99
CA PRO A 370 -6.04 10.93 6.08
C PRO A 370 -5.73 12.25 6.81
N GLY A 371 -4.55 12.83 6.64
CA GLY A 371 -4.19 14.11 7.25
C GLY A 371 -5.21 15.22 6.95
N ALA A 372 -5.53 16.04 7.94
CA ALA A 372 -6.47 17.14 7.80
C ALA A 372 -6.00 18.16 6.73
N THR A 373 -6.95 18.74 6.00
CA THR A 373 -6.65 19.82 5.05
C THR A 373 -6.71 21.15 5.79
N GLU A 374 -5.67 21.98 5.61
CA GLU A 374 -5.53 23.31 6.20
C GLU A 374 -5.33 24.37 5.12
N ILE A 375 -5.88 25.57 5.34
CA ILE A 375 -5.60 26.72 4.51
C ILE A 375 -4.59 27.60 5.24
N TYR A 376 -3.47 27.88 4.59
CA TYR A 376 -2.43 28.76 5.12
C TYR A 376 -1.94 29.70 4.03
N GLN A 377 -1.90 31.00 4.32
CA GLN A 377 -1.51 32.04 3.36
C GLN A 377 -2.21 31.90 1.98
N GLY A 378 -3.52 31.56 2.00
CA GLY A 378 -4.31 31.41 0.77
C GLY A 378 -4.04 30.14 -0.03
N ARG A 379 -3.22 29.22 0.47
CA ARG A 379 -2.92 27.92 -0.18
C ARG A 379 -3.40 26.76 0.69
N SER A 380 -3.79 25.66 0.03
CA SER A 380 -4.19 24.42 0.70
C SER A 380 -2.97 23.56 1.04
N TYR A 381 -2.98 23.02 2.24
CA TYR A 381 -1.97 22.08 2.77
C TYR A 381 -2.66 20.89 3.42
N LYS A 382 -1.91 19.81 3.61
CA LYS A 382 -2.33 18.67 4.42
C LYS A 382 -1.39 18.52 5.63
N VAL A 383 -1.97 18.21 6.78
CA VAL A 383 -1.19 17.88 7.98
C VAL A 383 -0.39 16.60 7.72
N TYR A 384 0.88 16.66 8.05
CA TYR A 384 1.80 15.52 7.96
C TYR A 384 2.67 15.47 9.22
N ARG A 385 2.69 14.32 9.90
CA ARG A 385 3.47 14.16 11.12
C ARG A 385 4.27 12.86 11.13
N GLY A 386 5.46 12.94 11.79
CA GLY A 386 6.27 11.75 12.04
C GLY A 386 5.64 10.86 13.10
N MET A 387 5.82 9.54 12.98
CA MET A 387 5.36 8.59 13.98
C MET A 387 6.04 8.77 15.35
N GLY A 388 7.22 9.45 15.39
CA GLY A 388 7.92 9.85 16.60
C GLY A 388 7.57 11.27 17.09
N SER A 389 6.59 11.95 16.47
CA SER A 389 6.10 13.24 16.98
C SER A 389 5.30 13.06 18.26
N LEU A 390 5.20 14.12 19.07
CA LEU A 390 4.49 14.06 20.34
C LEU A 390 3.04 13.64 20.15
N GLY A 391 2.32 14.26 19.21
CA GLY A 391 0.92 13.91 18.94
C GLY A 391 0.73 12.49 18.40
N ALA A 392 1.65 11.97 17.56
CA ALA A 392 1.57 10.57 17.13
C ALA A 392 1.83 9.59 18.28
N MET A 393 2.79 9.91 19.16
CA MET A 393 3.09 9.09 20.33
C MET A 393 1.92 9.04 21.32
N GLU A 394 1.25 10.16 21.55
CA GLU A 394 0.05 10.22 22.40
C GLU A 394 -1.12 9.40 21.85
N HIS A 395 -1.19 9.21 20.54
CA HIS A 395 -2.23 8.45 19.86
C HIS A 395 -1.85 6.97 19.58
N GLY A 396 -0.74 6.44 20.12
CA GLY A 396 -0.44 5.00 20.06
C GLY A 396 0.92 4.61 19.46
N SER A 397 1.74 5.55 18.95
CA SER A 397 3.03 5.19 18.37
C SER A 397 4.19 5.04 19.36
N LYS A 398 3.95 5.16 20.67
CA LYS A 398 4.97 5.02 21.74
C LYS A 398 5.78 3.72 21.63
N ALA A 399 5.11 2.61 21.37
CA ALA A 399 5.72 1.28 21.22
C ALA A 399 6.76 1.22 20.10
N ARG A 400 6.58 1.99 19.01
CA ARG A 400 7.54 2.09 17.90
C ARG A 400 8.92 2.56 18.37
N TYR A 401 8.94 3.41 19.40
CA TYR A 401 10.13 4.05 19.98
C TYR A 401 10.50 3.50 21.36
N PHE A 402 9.94 2.37 21.77
CA PHE A 402 10.20 1.73 23.06
C PHE A 402 9.91 2.62 24.27
N GLN A 403 8.88 3.48 24.17
CA GLN A 403 8.50 4.44 25.22
C GLN A 403 7.10 4.18 25.81
N GLU A 404 6.61 2.94 25.79
CA GLU A 404 5.26 2.59 26.30
C GLU A 404 5.08 2.97 27.75
N ASP A 405 6.08 2.68 28.60
CA ASP A 405 6.05 2.93 30.05
C ASP A 405 6.65 4.30 30.46
N ALA A 406 7.03 5.13 29.48
CA ALA A 406 7.67 6.39 29.77
C ALA A 406 6.70 7.40 30.41
N LYS A 407 7.07 7.93 31.57
CA LYS A 407 6.31 9.00 32.25
C LYS A 407 6.33 10.33 31.48
N LYS A 408 7.39 10.59 30.72
CA LYS A 408 7.55 11.73 29.84
C LYS A 408 8.15 11.26 28.53
N LEU A 409 7.54 11.68 27.43
CA LEU A 409 7.97 11.28 26.09
C LEU A 409 9.18 12.09 25.61
N VAL A 410 10.07 11.45 24.88
CA VAL A 410 11.16 12.08 24.13
C VAL A 410 10.83 11.93 22.65
N PRO A 411 10.32 12.97 21.99
CA PRO A 411 9.94 12.87 20.58
C PRO A 411 11.18 12.76 19.66
N GLU A 412 11.06 11.92 18.66
CA GLU A 412 12.04 11.72 17.59
C GLU A 412 11.45 12.08 16.21
N GLY A 413 10.50 12.97 16.18
CA GLY A 413 9.84 13.46 14.97
C GLY A 413 9.09 14.75 15.23
N VAL A 414 8.75 15.44 14.15
CA VAL A 414 8.02 16.70 14.17
C VAL A 414 6.66 16.57 13.50
N GLU A 415 5.81 17.55 13.75
CA GLU A 415 4.55 17.74 13.05
C GLU A 415 4.67 18.95 12.12
N GLY A 416 4.10 18.85 10.95
CA GLY A 416 4.14 19.88 9.94
C GLY A 416 3.02 19.75 8.93
N ARG A 417 3.17 20.43 7.83
CA ARG A 417 2.23 20.39 6.70
C ARG A 417 2.99 20.25 5.38
N VAL A 418 2.36 19.61 4.43
CA VAL A 418 2.84 19.49 3.06
C VAL A 418 1.86 20.15 2.10
N PRO A 419 2.32 20.71 0.97
CA PRO A 419 1.42 21.26 -0.04
C PRO A 419 0.39 20.23 -0.49
N TYR A 420 -0.86 20.66 -0.66
CA TYR A 420 -1.90 19.86 -1.26
C TYR A 420 -1.58 19.57 -2.73
N LYS A 421 -1.77 18.30 -3.15
CA LYS A 421 -1.35 17.80 -4.47
C LYS A 421 -2.50 17.25 -5.33
N GLY A 422 -3.76 17.33 -4.86
CA GLY A 422 -4.89 16.73 -5.57
C GLY A 422 -4.95 15.21 -5.41
N ILE A 423 -5.52 14.53 -6.40
CA ILE A 423 -5.71 13.07 -6.35
C ILE A 423 -4.40 12.30 -6.48
N LEU A 424 -4.33 11.15 -5.81
CA LEU A 424 -3.15 10.27 -5.80
C LEU A 424 -2.74 9.83 -7.21
N ALA A 425 -3.69 9.51 -8.07
CA ALA A 425 -3.42 9.01 -9.43
C ALA A 425 -2.51 9.96 -10.23
N ASP A 426 -2.73 11.28 -10.15
CA ASP A 426 -1.90 12.27 -10.84
C ASP A 426 -0.47 12.27 -10.30
N THR A 427 -0.32 12.17 -8.97
CA THR A 427 1.00 12.08 -8.32
C THR A 427 1.73 10.80 -8.73
N ILE A 428 1.06 9.65 -8.73
CA ILE A 428 1.64 8.37 -9.17
C ILE A 428 2.01 8.41 -10.65
N PHE A 429 1.16 8.99 -11.49
CA PHE A 429 1.47 9.16 -12.93
C PHE A 429 2.80 9.89 -13.16
N GLN A 430 3.04 11.00 -12.45
CA GLN A 430 4.29 11.76 -12.55
C GLN A 430 5.49 10.95 -12.03
N MET A 431 5.34 10.22 -10.92
CA MET A 431 6.41 9.38 -10.37
C MET A 431 6.76 8.24 -11.34
N VAL A 432 5.76 7.52 -11.83
CA VAL A 432 5.93 6.42 -12.79
C VAL A 432 6.58 6.91 -14.08
N GLY A 433 6.17 8.08 -14.58
CA GLY A 433 6.80 8.74 -15.73
C GLY A 433 8.29 9.00 -15.49
N GLY A 434 8.65 9.54 -14.33
CA GLY A 434 10.04 9.78 -13.95
C GLY A 434 10.86 8.50 -13.80
N ILE A 435 10.29 7.44 -13.21
CA ILE A 435 10.94 6.12 -13.08
C ILE A 435 11.22 5.53 -14.47
N ARG A 436 10.21 5.50 -15.34
CA ARG A 436 10.36 5.02 -16.72
C ARG A 436 11.43 5.78 -17.50
N SER A 437 11.46 7.11 -17.35
CA SER A 437 12.47 7.96 -17.97
C SER A 437 13.88 7.61 -17.47
N GLY A 438 14.09 7.53 -16.15
CA GLY A 438 15.38 7.17 -15.56
C GLY A 438 15.85 5.78 -16.00
N MET A 439 14.97 4.78 -16.01
CA MET A 439 15.28 3.44 -16.48
C MET A 439 15.62 3.43 -17.98
N GLY A 440 14.90 4.22 -18.79
CA GLY A 440 15.23 4.41 -20.20
C GLY A 440 16.63 4.97 -20.41
N TYR A 441 17.05 5.98 -19.64
CA TYR A 441 18.43 6.51 -19.70
C TYR A 441 19.48 5.48 -19.26
N CYS A 442 19.17 4.59 -18.35
CA CYS A 442 20.07 3.51 -17.91
C CYS A 442 20.02 2.26 -18.82
N GLY A 443 19.17 2.22 -19.84
CA GLY A 443 18.98 1.05 -20.71
C GLY A 443 18.37 -0.15 -20.01
N ALA A 444 17.67 0.05 -18.89
CA ALA A 444 17.08 -1.01 -18.07
C ALA A 444 15.65 -1.34 -18.51
N LYS A 445 15.39 -2.59 -18.89
CA LYS A 445 14.05 -3.08 -19.33
C LYS A 445 13.10 -3.32 -18.17
N ASN A 446 13.65 -3.68 -17.02
CA ASN A 446 12.93 -4.01 -15.79
C ASN A 446 13.76 -3.58 -14.57
N ILE A 447 13.19 -3.72 -13.37
CA ILE A 447 13.84 -3.31 -12.12
C ILE A 447 15.10 -4.14 -11.83
N ASP A 448 15.10 -5.44 -12.14
CA ASP A 448 16.28 -6.29 -11.90
C ASP A 448 17.45 -5.91 -12.83
N ASP A 449 17.18 -5.49 -14.08
CA ASP A 449 18.19 -4.93 -14.96
C ASP A 449 18.78 -3.63 -14.40
N LEU A 450 17.92 -2.73 -13.90
CA LEU A 450 18.36 -1.48 -13.27
C LEU A 450 19.27 -1.76 -12.06
N ARG A 451 18.88 -2.67 -11.19
CA ARG A 451 19.66 -3.08 -10.01
C ARG A 451 21.05 -3.64 -10.36
N LYS A 452 21.15 -4.40 -11.44
CA LYS A 452 22.38 -5.11 -11.83
C LYS A 452 23.33 -4.29 -12.66
N ASN A 453 22.81 -3.44 -13.55
CA ASN A 453 23.59 -2.86 -14.66
C ASN A 453 23.80 -1.36 -14.52
N SER A 454 23.17 -0.68 -13.58
CA SER A 454 23.36 0.76 -13.40
C SER A 454 24.62 1.09 -12.62
N GLU A 455 25.22 2.22 -12.95
CA GLU A 455 26.41 2.76 -12.29
C GLU A 455 26.09 4.12 -11.66
N PHE A 456 26.69 4.37 -10.51
CA PHE A 456 26.60 5.65 -9.83
C PHE A 456 27.89 6.46 -10.00
N ILE A 457 27.72 7.77 -10.16
CA ILE A 457 28.81 8.73 -9.98
C ILE A 457 28.51 9.55 -8.72
N LYS A 458 29.51 9.72 -7.86
CA LYS A 458 29.44 10.62 -6.73
C LYS A 458 29.58 12.07 -7.21
N ILE A 459 28.74 12.96 -6.70
CA ILE A 459 28.76 14.39 -7.02
C ILE A 459 29.12 15.22 -5.79
N THR A 460 29.52 16.46 -6.03
CA THR A 460 29.78 17.46 -4.98
C THR A 460 28.52 18.30 -4.72
N GLY A 461 28.57 19.16 -3.69
CA GLY A 461 27.52 20.15 -3.47
C GLY A 461 27.30 21.08 -4.68
N ALA A 462 28.36 21.37 -5.46
CA ALA A 462 28.24 22.10 -6.71
C ALA A 462 27.49 21.31 -7.79
N GLY A 463 27.77 20.01 -7.92
CA GLY A 463 27.01 19.11 -8.81
C GLY A 463 25.54 18.95 -8.40
N LEU A 464 25.24 19.00 -7.10
CA LEU A 464 23.86 19.03 -6.63
C LEU A 464 23.17 20.34 -7.04
N ALA A 465 23.84 21.50 -6.89
CA ALA A 465 23.28 22.78 -7.33
C ALA A 465 23.05 22.81 -8.86
N GLU A 466 23.97 22.26 -9.65
CA GLU A 466 23.83 22.09 -11.11
C GLU A 466 22.64 21.19 -11.50
N SER A 467 22.28 20.22 -10.66
CA SER A 467 21.16 19.30 -10.90
C SER A 467 19.77 19.94 -10.77
N HIS A 468 19.70 21.14 -10.20
CA HIS A 468 18.46 21.91 -10.08
C HIS A 468 18.44 23.09 -11.06
N PRO A 469 17.26 23.56 -11.48
CA PRO A 469 17.17 24.79 -12.25
C PRO A 469 17.91 25.94 -11.55
N HIS A 470 18.86 26.54 -12.22
CA HIS A 470 19.66 27.65 -11.71
C HIS A 470 19.74 28.78 -12.75
N ASP A 471 20.07 29.99 -12.31
CA ASP A 471 20.18 31.20 -13.14
C ASP A 471 18.91 31.59 -13.89
N ILE A 472 17.74 31.10 -13.46
CA ILE A 472 16.41 31.44 -14.00
C ILE A 472 15.40 31.66 -12.88
N SER A 473 14.37 32.47 -13.17
CA SER A 473 13.15 32.53 -12.36
C SER A 473 12.11 31.60 -12.96
N ILE A 474 11.61 30.64 -12.18
CA ILE A 474 10.55 29.74 -12.62
C ILE A 474 9.24 30.55 -12.72
N THR A 475 8.70 30.69 -13.91
CA THR A 475 7.44 31.41 -14.17
C THR A 475 6.24 30.49 -14.25
N LYS A 476 6.48 29.19 -14.50
CA LYS A 476 5.45 28.13 -14.53
C LYS A 476 6.02 26.87 -13.87
N GLU A 477 5.42 26.47 -12.77
CA GLU A 477 5.82 25.25 -12.06
C GLU A 477 5.50 23.99 -12.90
N ALA A 478 6.40 23.01 -12.86
CA ALA A 478 6.16 21.70 -13.42
C ALA A 478 5.45 20.82 -12.39
N PRO A 479 4.52 19.92 -12.79
CA PRO A 479 3.76 19.10 -11.86
C PRO A 479 4.61 18.11 -11.06
N ASN A 480 5.83 17.82 -11.53
CA ASN A 480 6.78 16.88 -10.93
C ASN A 480 8.01 17.55 -10.32
N TYR A 481 8.06 18.88 -10.30
CA TYR A 481 9.14 19.63 -9.70
C TYR A 481 8.62 20.83 -8.91
N SER A 482 8.92 20.85 -7.63
CA SER A 482 8.75 22.01 -6.76
C SER A 482 10.03 22.21 -5.95
N ARG A 483 10.54 23.42 -5.88
CA ARG A 483 11.62 23.78 -4.96
C ARG A 483 10.95 24.09 -3.62
N ASN A 484 11.15 23.22 -2.64
CA ASN A 484 10.77 23.59 -1.26
C ASN A 484 11.69 24.74 -0.84
N SER A 485 11.14 25.95 -0.79
CA SER A 485 11.78 27.14 -0.25
C SER A 485 11.82 27.07 1.27
#